data_84043572c6fad6c745cc62e6cd517c3e
#
_entry.id   84043572c6fad6c745cc62e6cd517c3e
#
_cell.length_a   1.000
_cell.length_b   1.000
_cell.length_c   1.000
_cell.angle_alpha   90.00
_cell.angle_beta   90.00
_cell.angle_gamma   90.00
#
_symmetry.space_group_name_H-M   'P 1'
#
loop_
_entity.id
_entity.type
_entity.pdbx_description
1 polymer ?
#
loop_
_entity_poly.entity_id
_entity_poly.type
_entity_poly.pdbx_seq_one_letter_code
_entity_poly.pdbx_strand_id
1 'polypeptide(L)'
;MITAKLFLFISIIIFSSGLVLAEEKELPTELPDKSKEFIKFDNVQKFIKSDGLEDELKKKQGETRKYLDDKKLKEMKRSNVPTEEVFWSFFSELWLVKNATLLKWDVHKPDFELEKSFASFLEAQGYYEKKIKILLLDTSDITHAALPSNDNEVIFILSLPFIRTLDLSKTEIALLLFEDFIRSRKGYFKNYILTNDLKSYLGTNFSGKVFNKKLIDDHLKKYNQLLFEKGFNFQEQFEVTKEMDVMLKNDLKIWNTYLTMIGKIDNLIKNNELYKKYAHLYPSPELQLNWLKPKVPIL
;
A
#
# COMPACT_ATOMS: atom_id res chain seq x y z
N MET A 1 -32.62 -51.50 -12.47
CA MET A 1 -33.85 -50.94 -13.07
C MET A 1 -33.96 -49.51 -12.64
N ILE A 2 -33.91 -48.70 -13.61
CA ILE A 2 -34.55 -47.47 -14.06
C ILE A 2 -33.77 -46.23 -13.66
N THR A 3 -33.00 -45.76 -14.55
CA THR A 3 -33.01 -44.74 -15.63
C THR A 3 -32.83 -43.29 -15.16
N ALA A 4 -31.74 -42.77 -15.74
CA ALA A 4 -31.35 -41.37 -15.79
C ALA A 4 -32.44 -40.43 -16.33
N LYS A 5 -32.45 -39.18 -15.85
CA LYS A 5 -32.89 -38.05 -16.66
C LYS A 5 -31.99 -36.84 -16.40
N LEU A 6 -31.12 -36.63 -17.38
CA LEU A 6 -30.35 -35.45 -17.68
C LEU A 6 -31.31 -34.35 -18.13
N PHE A 7 -31.39 -33.20 -17.42
CA PHE A 7 -32.05 -32.02 -17.91
C PHE A 7 -30.99 -31.02 -18.33
N LEU A 8 -30.84 -30.92 -19.65
CA LEU A 8 -30.07 -29.93 -20.38
C LEU A 8 -30.94 -28.67 -20.51
N PHE A 9 -30.61 -27.59 -19.80
CA PHE A 9 -31.23 -26.29 -20.07
C PHE A 9 -30.35 -25.52 -21.07
N ILE A 10 -30.81 -25.55 -22.32
CA ILE A 10 -30.32 -24.67 -23.39
C ILE A 10 -31.12 -23.39 -23.31
N SER A 11 -30.49 -22.29 -22.83
CA SER A 11 -31.05 -20.94 -22.97
C SER A 11 -30.74 -20.40 -24.35
N ILE A 12 -31.74 -20.40 -25.19
CA ILE A 12 -31.72 -19.70 -26.49
C ILE A 12 -31.93 -18.22 -26.22
N ILE A 13 -30.87 -17.42 -26.40
CA ILE A 13 -30.97 -15.97 -26.46
C ILE A 13 -31.39 -15.58 -27.88
N ILE A 14 -32.65 -15.20 -28.05
CA ILE A 14 -33.18 -14.65 -29.27
C ILE A 14 -32.71 -13.18 -29.34
N PHE A 15 -31.75 -12.93 -30.22
CA PHE A 15 -31.40 -11.57 -30.64
C PHE A 15 -32.49 -11.08 -31.60
N SER A 16 -33.39 -10.21 -31.15
CA SER A 16 -34.28 -9.45 -32.03
C SER A 16 -33.47 -8.32 -32.67
N SER A 17 -33.00 -8.56 -33.87
CA SER A 17 -32.49 -7.53 -34.76
C SER A 17 -33.63 -6.63 -35.21
N GLY A 18 -33.76 -5.48 -34.53
CA GLY A 18 -34.62 -4.40 -35.07
C GLY A 18 -33.99 -3.84 -36.34
N LEU A 19 -34.61 -4.12 -37.46
CA LEU A 19 -34.34 -3.41 -38.72
C LEU A 19 -34.74 -1.95 -38.55
N VAL A 20 -33.76 -1.09 -38.40
CA VAL A 20 -33.95 0.37 -38.62
C VAL A 20 -33.81 0.58 -40.13
N LEU A 21 -34.91 0.86 -40.78
CA LEU A 21 -34.93 1.38 -42.13
C LEU A 21 -34.27 2.77 -42.11
N ALA A 22 -33.03 2.81 -42.59
CA ALA A 22 -32.35 4.07 -42.85
C ALA A 22 -32.94 4.65 -44.13
N GLU A 23 -33.58 5.79 -44.02
CA GLU A 23 -33.96 6.65 -45.14
C GLU A 23 -32.69 7.05 -45.91
N GLU A 24 -32.58 6.59 -47.14
CA GLU A 24 -31.55 7.03 -48.09
C GLU A 24 -31.76 8.51 -48.38
N LYS A 25 -31.03 9.38 -47.69
CA LYS A 25 -30.79 10.73 -48.13
C LYS A 25 -29.71 10.70 -49.20
N GLU A 26 -30.12 11.00 -50.44
CA GLU A 26 -29.20 11.22 -51.56
C GLU A 26 -28.04 12.12 -51.13
N LEU A 27 -26.83 11.59 -51.22
CA LEU A 27 -25.59 12.37 -51.09
C LEU A 27 -25.49 13.29 -52.33
N PRO A 28 -25.17 14.57 -52.14
CA PRO A 28 -24.82 15.43 -53.26
C PRO A 28 -23.56 14.90 -53.92
N THR A 29 -23.68 14.51 -55.15
CA THR A 29 -22.59 14.13 -56.04
C THR A 29 -21.89 15.39 -56.49
N GLU A 30 -20.93 15.87 -55.71
CA GLU A 30 -19.81 16.67 -56.16
C GLU A 30 -18.85 16.85 -54.96
N LEU A 31 -17.93 15.91 -54.84
CA LEU A 31 -16.71 16.12 -54.06
C LEU A 31 -15.81 17.08 -54.86
N PRO A 32 -15.47 18.25 -54.32
CA PRO A 32 -14.42 19.05 -54.92
C PRO A 32 -13.12 18.25 -54.88
N ASP A 33 -12.54 18.08 -56.04
CA ASP A 33 -11.20 17.50 -56.25
C ASP A 33 -10.14 18.27 -55.44
N LYS A 34 -9.93 17.90 -54.19
CA LYS A 34 -8.78 18.28 -53.36
C LYS A 34 -7.79 17.15 -53.26
N SER A 35 -7.59 16.46 -54.33
CA SER A 35 -6.35 15.68 -54.51
C SER A 35 -5.22 16.65 -54.72
N LYS A 36 -4.41 16.85 -53.68
CA LYS A 36 -3.05 17.38 -53.62
C LYS A 36 -2.84 18.50 -52.62
N GLU A 37 -3.31 18.37 -51.42
CA GLU A 37 -2.51 18.86 -50.30
C GLU A 37 -1.91 17.64 -49.58
N PHE A 38 -0.76 17.19 -50.09
CA PHE A 38 0.13 16.36 -49.29
C PHE A 38 0.44 17.16 -48.03
N ILE A 39 -0.19 16.74 -46.90
CA ILE A 39 0.20 17.24 -45.57
C ILE A 39 1.69 16.96 -45.47
N LYS A 40 2.49 18.03 -45.62
CA LYS A 40 3.96 17.89 -45.51
C LYS A 40 4.24 17.26 -44.20
N PHE A 41 4.96 16.15 -44.23
CA PHE A 41 5.35 15.36 -43.02
C PHE A 41 5.95 16.26 -41.94
N ASP A 42 6.63 17.34 -42.33
CA ASP A 42 7.16 18.37 -41.45
C ASP A 42 6.06 19.13 -40.66
N ASN A 43 4.88 19.29 -41.22
CA ASN A 43 3.74 19.90 -40.50
C ASN A 43 3.12 18.94 -39.50
N VAL A 44 3.08 17.64 -39.82
CA VAL A 44 2.66 16.58 -38.89
C VAL A 44 3.69 16.42 -37.77
N GLN A 45 4.98 16.46 -38.08
CA GLN A 45 6.05 16.47 -37.07
C GLN A 45 6.03 17.73 -36.19
N LYS A 46 5.75 18.90 -36.76
CA LYS A 46 5.58 20.14 -35.98
C LYS A 46 4.36 20.08 -35.09
N PHE A 47 3.28 19.47 -35.56
CA PHE A 47 2.05 19.27 -34.78
C PHE A 47 2.26 18.27 -33.63
N ILE A 48 3.01 17.20 -33.88
CA ILE A 48 3.38 16.21 -32.85
C ILE A 48 4.44 16.76 -31.88
N LYS A 49 5.34 17.63 -32.38
CA LYS A 49 6.36 18.29 -31.56
C LYS A 49 5.88 19.58 -30.88
N SER A 50 4.74 20.13 -31.28
CA SER A 50 4.13 21.21 -30.52
C SER A 50 3.41 20.59 -29.34
N ASP A 51 4.07 20.55 -28.18
CA ASP A 51 3.59 20.05 -26.89
C ASP A 51 2.27 20.67 -26.37
N GLY A 52 1.60 21.47 -27.21
CA GLY A 52 0.33 22.12 -26.85
C GLY A 52 -0.77 21.14 -26.45
N LEU A 53 -0.80 19.96 -27.05
CA LEU A 53 -1.81 18.94 -26.70
C LEU A 53 -1.52 18.26 -25.36
N GLU A 54 -0.25 18.03 -25.06
CA GLU A 54 0.17 17.48 -23.75
C GLU A 54 -0.04 18.51 -22.64
N ASP A 55 0.26 19.77 -22.90
CA ASP A 55 0.04 20.85 -21.94
C ASP A 55 -1.46 21.13 -21.73
N GLU A 56 -2.28 21.09 -22.80
CA GLU A 56 -3.74 21.17 -22.67
C GLU A 56 -4.33 19.95 -21.94
N LEU A 57 -3.83 18.75 -22.20
CA LEU A 57 -4.25 17.54 -21.48
C LEU A 57 -3.84 17.60 -20.02
N LYS A 58 -2.59 17.99 -19.72
CA LYS A 58 -2.11 18.20 -18.34
C LYS A 58 -2.92 19.28 -17.63
N LYS A 59 -3.23 20.38 -18.32
CA LYS A 59 -4.07 21.46 -17.79
C LYS A 59 -5.49 20.99 -17.50
N LYS A 60 -6.14 20.29 -18.44
CA LYS A 60 -7.48 19.71 -18.26
C LYS A 60 -7.51 18.64 -17.17
N GLN A 61 -6.49 17.80 -17.10
CA GLN A 61 -6.34 16.82 -16.00
C GLN A 61 -6.17 17.53 -14.65
N GLY A 62 -5.36 18.58 -14.59
CA GLY A 62 -5.18 19.40 -13.39
C GLY A 62 -6.49 20.09 -12.95
N GLU A 63 -7.23 20.66 -13.89
CA GLU A 63 -8.52 21.30 -13.65
C GLU A 63 -9.59 20.27 -13.20
N THR A 64 -9.64 19.10 -13.85
CA THR A 64 -10.55 18.01 -13.48
C THR A 64 -10.22 17.47 -12.08
N ARG A 65 -8.93 17.26 -11.78
CA ARG A 65 -8.48 16.84 -10.45
C ARG A 65 -8.85 17.87 -9.39
N LYS A 66 -8.57 19.13 -9.65
CA LYS A 66 -8.93 20.24 -8.75
C LYS A 66 -10.43 20.34 -8.53
N TYR A 67 -11.24 20.18 -9.58
CA TYR A 67 -12.69 20.16 -9.49
C TYR A 67 -13.20 18.98 -8.64
N LEU A 68 -12.63 17.78 -8.84
CA LEU A 68 -12.98 16.60 -8.05
C LEU A 68 -12.59 16.76 -6.59
N ASP A 69 -11.40 17.32 -6.32
CA ASP A 69 -10.93 17.61 -4.97
C ASP A 69 -11.79 18.66 -4.28
N ASP A 70 -12.16 19.75 -4.98
CA ASP A 70 -13.07 20.76 -4.45
C ASP A 70 -14.49 20.22 -4.21
N LYS A 71 -14.98 19.34 -5.08
CA LYS A 71 -16.26 18.65 -4.89
C LYS A 71 -16.21 17.73 -3.68
N LYS A 72 -15.16 16.93 -3.57
CA LYS A 72 -14.91 16.04 -2.42
C LYS A 72 -14.77 16.84 -1.12
N LEU A 73 -14.07 17.96 -1.15
CA LEU A 73 -13.94 18.86 -0.01
C LEU A 73 -15.28 19.51 0.41
N LYS A 74 -16.12 19.89 -0.55
CA LYS A 74 -17.48 20.41 -0.28
C LYS A 74 -18.39 19.33 0.32
N GLU A 75 -18.34 18.10 -0.20
CA GLU A 75 -19.11 16.98 0.31
C GLU A 75 -18.64 16.59 1.73
N MET A 76 -17.33 16.60 1.99
CA MET A 76 -16.76 16.37 3.31
C MET A 76 -17.13 17.47 4.33
N LYS A 77 -17.10 18.73 3.92
CA LYS A 77 -17.57 19.86 4.78
C LYS A 77 -19.07 19.73 5.10
N ARG A 78 -19.86 19.19 4.18
CA ARG A 78 -21.30 18.91 4.43
C ARG A 78 -21.53 17.77 5.40
N SER A 79 -20.72 16.71 5.33
CA SER A 79 -20.87 15.52 6.16
C SER A 79 -19.99 15.52 7.42
N ASN A 80 -19.14 16.55 7.61
CA ASN A 80 -18.20 16.64 8.73
C ASN A 80 -17.28 15.40 8.89
N VAL A 81 -17.01 14.68 7.79
CA VAL A 81 -16.16 13.49 7.78
C VAL A 81 -14.76 13.88 7.32
N PRO A 82 -13.70 13.64 8.11
CA PRO A 82 -12.33 13.85 7.64
C PRO A 82 -12.01 12.88 6.48
N THR A 83 -11.05 13.26 5.64
CA THR A 83 -10.48 12.29 4.71
C THR A 83 -9.80 11.17 5.49
N GLU A 84 -9.71 9.98 4.88
CA GLU A 84 -8.92 8.90 5.48
C GLU A 84 -7.49 9.33 5.81
N GLU A 85 -6.86 10.08 4.92
CA GLU A 85 -5.50 10.59 5.11
C GLU A 85 -5.36 11.48 6.33
N VAL A 86 -6.24 12.47 6.49
CA VAL A 86 -6.26 13.37 7.65
C VAL A 86 -6.49 12.58 8.92
N PHE A 87 -7.40 11.62 8.87
CA PHE A 87 -7.71 10.76 10.00
C PHE A 87 -6.49 9.92 10.44
N TRP A 88 -5.87 9.19 9.51
CA TRP A 88 -4.76 8.31 9.84
C TRP A 88 -3.50 9.09 10.25
N SER A 89 -3.21 10.23 9.61
CA SER A 89 -2.13 11.12 10.04
C SER A 89 -2.34 11.57 11.49
N PHE A 90 -3.55 12.04 11.83
CA PHE A 90 -3.87 12.46 13.19
C PHE A 90 -3.68 11.32 14.20
N PHE A 91 -4.23 10.13 13.95
CA PHE A 91 -4.12 9.02 14.88
C PHE A 91 -2.69 8.53 15.06
N SER A 92 -1.91 8.43 14.00
CA SER A 92 -0.51 8.03 14.08
C SER A 92 0.35 9.09 14.79
N GLU A 93 0.13 10.38 14.52
CA GLU A 93 0.79 11.46 15.25
C GLU A 93 0.43 11.44 16.74
N LEU A 94 -0.85 11.25 17.06
CA LEU A 94 -1.30 11.16 18.45
C LEU A 94 -0.69 9.96 19.17
N TRP A 95 -0.58 8.81 18.47
CA TRP A 95 0.10 7.64 19.01
C TRP A 95 1.59 7.92 19.27
N LEU A 96 2.29 8.57 18.34
CA LEU A 96 3.69 8.97 18.50
C LEU A 96 3.88 9.91 19.68
N VAL A 97 3.01 10.92 19.83
CA VAL A 97 3.06 11.85 20.97
C VAL A 97 2.85 11.11 22.30
N LYS A 98 1.88 10.21 22.38
CA LYS A 98 1.61 9.43 23.60
C LYS A 98 2.73 8.45 23.95
N ASN A 99 3.47 7.97 22.95
CA ASN A 99 4.59 7.06 23.13
C ASN A 99 5.96 7.75 22.92
N ALA A 100 6.01 9.08 23.07
CA ALA A 100 7.23 9.86 22.84
C ALA A 100 8.42 9.41 23.70
N THR A 101 8.16 8.85 24.89
CA THR A 101 9.19 8.29 25.77
C THR A 101 9.85 7.03 25.22
N LEU A 102 9.17 6.31 24.32
CA LEU A 102 9.72 5.15 23.64
C LEU A 102 10.51 5.54 22.39
N LEU A 103 10.37 6.78 21.90
CA LEU A 103 11.09 7.22 20.71
C LEU A 103 12.50 7.63 21.09
N LYS A 104 13.47 7.08 20.37
CA LYS A 104 14.87 7.43 20.53
C LYS A 104 15.22 8.57 19.58
N TRP A 105 15.37 9.77 20.15
CA TRP A 105 15.67 10.99 19.41
C TRP A 105 17.18 11.28 19.31
N ASP A 106 17.95 10.76 20.29
CA ASP A 106 19.38 11.02 20.47
C ASP A 106 20.29 9.90 19.92
N VAL A 107 19.71 8.89 19.31
CA VAL A 107 20.51 7.95 18.52
C VAL A 107 21.04 8.75 17.35
N HIS A 108 22.36 9.01 17.33
CA HIS A 108 23.01 9.31 16.09
C HIS A 108 22.53 8.22 15.12
N LYS A 109 21.68 8.63 14.19
CA LYS A 109 21.22 7.73 13.13
C LYS A 109 22.49 7.07 12.66
N PRO A 110 22.62 5.74 12.79
CA PRO A 110 23.82 5.11 12.26
C PRO A 110 24.02 5.72 10.89
N ASP A 111 25.25 6.05 10.47
CA ASP A 111 25.61 6.77 9.22
C ASP A 111 24.98 6.16 7.97
N PHE A 112 23.94 5.42 8.18
CA PHE A 112 23.25 4.55 7.25
C PHE A 112 22.32 5.30 6.31
N GLU A 113 21.97 6.55 6.53
CA GLU A 113 20.96 7.23 5.71
C GLU A 113 19.78 6.28 5.37
N LEU A 114 19.22 5.62 6.38
CA LEU A 114 18.22 4.55 6.18
C LEU A 114 17.04 5.01 5.34
N GLU A 115 16.55 6.23 5.59
CA GLU A 115 15.41 6.80 4.85
C GLU A 115 15.74 6.97 3.37
N LYS A 116 16.91 7.49 3.04
CA LYS A 116 17.37 7.67 1.66
C LYS A 116 17.63 6.34 0.97
N SER A 117 18.28 5.42 1.69
CA SER A 117 18.56 4.07 1.20
C SER A 117 17.26 3.32 0.89
N PHE A 118 16.28 3.43 1.77
CA PHE A 118 14.98 2.78 1.58
C PHE A 118 14.15 3.47 0.49
N ALA A 119 14.18 4.80 0.38
CA ALA A 119 13.54 5.50 -0.72
C ALA A 119 14.09 5.03 -2.08
N SER A 120 15.42 4.97 -2.24
CA SER A 120 16.05 4.45 -3.46
C SER A 120 15.69 2.98 -3.73
N PHE A 121 15.56 2.17 -2.68
CA PHE A 121 15.09 0.79 -2.82
C PHE A 121 13.65 0.73 -3.33
N LEU A 122 12.73 1.56 -2.78
CA LEU A 122 11.34 1.64 -3.23
C LEU A 122 11.24 2.11 -4.68
N GLU A 123 12.03 3.11 -5.08
CA GLU A 123 12.09 3.56 -6.48
C GLU A 123 12.53 2.44 -7.43
N ALA A 124 13.51 1.63 -7.04
CA ALA A 124 13.93 0.46 -7.80
C ALA A 124 12.83 -0.60 -7.92
N GLN A 125 11.88 -0.64 -6.98
CA GLN A 125 10.68 -1.50 -7.03
C GLN A 125 9.47 -0.82 -7.70
N GLY A 126 9.65 0.38 -8.30
CA GLY A 126 8.60 1.09 -9.02
C GLY A 126 7.69 1.98 -8.14
N TYR A 127 8.10 2.26 -6.91
CA TYR A 127 7.36 3.14 -6.00
C TYR A 127 8.04 4.48 -5.85
N TYR A 128 7.55 5.50 -6.53
CA TYR A 128 8.13 6.83 -6.59
C TYR A 128 7.47 7.81 -5.61
N GLU A 129 8.15 8.92 -5.33
CA GLU A 129 7.64 10.11 -4.64
C GLU A 129 7.08 9.89 -3.22
N LYS A 130 7.60 8.87 -2.50
CA LYS A 130 7.21 8.63 -1.11
C LYS A 130 8.18 9.32 -0.14
N LYS A 131 7.65 10.14 0.76
CA LYS A 131 8.41 10.64 1.91
C LYS A 131 8.50 9.54 2.95
N ILE A 132 9.72 9.17 3.30
CA ILE A 132 10.01 8.11 4.25
C ILE A 132 10.45 8.75 5.56
N LYS A 133 9.82 8.32 6.66
CA LYS A 133 10.30 8.59 8.02
C LYS A 133 10.52 7.27 8.74
N ILE A 134 11.68 7.08 9.33
CA ILE A 134 12.02 5.91 10.13
C ILE A 134 12.29 6.38 11.55
N LEU A 135 11.46 5.93 12.48
CA LEU A 135 11.55 6.26 13.89
C LEU A 135 12.02 5.04 14.68
N LEU A 136 13.03 5.24 15.52
CA LEU A 136 13.57 4.16 16.35
C LEU A 136 12.85 4.11 17.70
N LEU A 137 12.49 2.90 18.11
CA LEU A 137 11.87 2.63 19.41
C LEU A 137 12.90 2.07 20.37
N ASP A 138 13.06 2.73 21.54
CA ASP A 138 13.88 2.24 22.65
C ASP A 138 13.06 1.27 23.52
N THR A 139 12.90 0.07 23.00
CA THR A 139 12.18 -1.02 23.67
C THR A 139 12.94 -2.31 23.52
N SER A 140 12.80 -3.20 24.50
CA SER A 140 13.34 -4.56 24.43
C SER A 140 12.51 -5.48 23.51
N ASP A 141 11.26 -5.11 23.25
CA ASP A 141 10.42 -5.87 22.32
C ASP A 141 10.94 -5.71 20.90
N ILE A 142 11.04 -6.80 20.17
CA ILE A 142 11.34 -6.76 18.73
C ILE A 142 10.06 -6.48 17.98
N THR A 143 9.91 -5.28 17.46
CA THR A 143 8.77 -4.87 16.67
C THR A 143 9.16 -3.91 15.54
N HIS A 144 8.44 -3.98 14.45
CA HIS A 144 8.54 -3.06 13.32
C HIS A 144 7.16 -2.90 12.67
N ALA A 145 6.84 -1.75 12.13
CA ALA A 145 5.60 -1.57 11.38
C ALA A 145 5.64 -0.27 10.56
N ALA A 146 4.80 -0.20 9.54
CA ALA A 146 4.43 1.05 8.90
C ALA A 146 3.13 1.57 9.53
N LEU A 147 3.19 2.73 10.16
CA LEU A 147 2.03 3.41 10.71
C LEU A 147 1.19 4.01 9.58
N PRO A 148 -0.13 3.89 9.62
CA PRO A 148 -1.00 4.55 8.65
C PRO A 148 -0.77 6.08 8.68
N SER A 149 -0.58 6.68 7.52
CA SER A 149 -0.38 8.11 7.35
C SER A 149 -1.12 8.61 6.10
N ASN A 150 -0.70 9.72 5.54
CA ASN A 150 -1.22 10.22 4.26
C ASN A 150 -0.60 9.46 3.07
N ASP A 151 -1.15 9.68 1.88
CA ASP A 151 -0.73 8.95 0.68
C ASP A 151 0.71 9.24 0.24
N ASN A 152 1.26 10.39 0.67
CA ASN A 152 2.60 10.83 0.28
C ASN A 152 3.68 10.50 1.30
N GLU A 153 3.31 10.15 2.53
CA GLU A 153 4.25 9.91 3.62
C GLU A 153 4.01 8.54 4.24
N VAL A 154 5.09 7.80 4.48
CA VAL A 154 5.06 6.54 5.22
C VAL A 154 5.95 6.67 6.43
N ILE A 155 5.40 6.40 7.61
CA ILE A 155 6.10 6.45 8.88
C ILE A 155 6.37 5.02 9.33
N PHE A 156 7.63 4.64 9.37
CA PHE A 156 8.06 3.35 9.90
C PHE A 156 8.52 3.50 11.34
N ILE A 157 8.18 2.51 12.14
CA ILE A 157 8.76 2.31 13.46
C ILE A 157 9.61 1.05 13.43
N LEU A 158 10.76 1.10 14.07
CA LEU A 158 11.73 0.00 14.15
C LEU A 158 12.35 -0.03 15.53
N SER A 159 12.24 -1.14 16.23
CA SER A 159 12.86 -1.28 17.56
C SER A 159 14.38 -1.48 17.49
N LEU A 160 15.10 -0.97 18.48
CA LEU A 160 16.56 -0.99 18.54
C LEU A 160 17.20 -2.39 18.44
N PRO A 161 16.60 -3.48 18.92
CA PRO A 161 17.18 -4.82 18.76
C PRO A 161 17.50 -5.22 17.33
N PHE A 162 16.74 -4.76 16.33
CA PHE A 162 17.07 -5.03 14.92
C PHE A 162 18.41 -4.46 14.49
N ILE A 163 18.79 -3.31 15.07
CA ILE A 163 20.05 -2.63 14.74
C ILE A 163 21.19 -3.15 15.63
N ARG A 164 20.94 -3.28 16.95
CA ARG A 164 22.00 -3.57 17.93
C ARG A 164 22.25 -5.05 18.15
N THR A 165 21.21 -5.87 18.13
CA THR A 165 21.32 -7.31 18.46
C THR A 165 21.43 -8.17 17.22
N LEU A 166 20.63 -7.89 16.20
CA LEU A 166 20.65 -8.62 14.92
C LEU A 166 21.72 -8.11 13.97
N ASP A 167 22.21 -6.89 14.20
CA ASP A 167 23.21 -6.23 13.32
C ASP A 167 22.83 -6.34 11.84
N LEU A 168 21.59 -5.94 11.53
CA LEU A 168 21.09 -6.01 10.17
C LEU A 168 21.81 -4.99 9.29
N SER A 169 22.23 -5.42 8.12
CA SER A 169 22.75 -4.56 7.09
C SER A 169 21.67 -3.59 6.56
N LYS A 170 22.08 -2.51 5.89
CA LYS A 170 21.14 -1.57 5.25
C LYS A 170 20.11 -2.25 4.35
N THR A 171 20.57 -3.22 3.55
CA THR A 171 19.70 -3.96 2.64
C THR A 171 18.71 -4.85 3.40
N GLU A 172 19.16 -5.51 4.47
CA GLU A 172 18.27 -6.32 5.31
C GLU A 172 17.22 -5.44 6.00
N ILE A 173 17.60 -4.27 6.52
CA ILE A 173 16.64 -3.30 7.07
C ILE A 173 15.66 -2.82 5.99
N ALA A 174 16.15 -2.49 4.79
CA ALA A 174 15.27 -2.10 3.69
C ALA A 174 14.26 -3.20 3.33
N LEU A 175 14.67 -4.46 3.33
CA LEU A 175 13.78 -5.61 3.08
C LEU A 175 12.73 -5.78 4.19
N LEU A 176 13.12 -5.59 5.44
CA LEU A 176 12.21 -5.61 6.58
C LEU A 176 11.15 -4.51 6.47
N LEU A 177 11.57 -3.29 6.18
CA LEU A 177 10.68 -2.15 5.98
C LEU A 177 9.79 -2.33 4.73
N PHE A 178 10.27 -3.07 3.74
CA PHE A 178 9.49 -3.36 2.54
C PHE A 178 8.35 -4.34 2.82
N GLU A 179 8.54 -5.32 3.68
CA GLU A 179 7.41 -6.12 4.18
C GLU A 179 6.33 -5.24 4.83
N ASP A 180 6.73 -4.29 5.67
CA ASP A 180 5.80 -3.37 6.32
C ASP A 180 5.12 -2.43 5.33
N PHE A 181 5.85 -2.00 4.31
CA PHE A 181 5.27 -1.21 3.22
C PHE A 181 4.17 -1.99 2.49
N ILE A 182 4.40 -3.28 2.20
CA ILE A 182 3.40 -4.16 1.59
C ILE A 182 2.19 -4.32 2.52
N ARG A 183 2.41 -4.57 3.83
CA ARG A 183 1.32 -4.65 4.84
C ARG A 183 0.49 -3.37 4.88
N SER A 184 1.16 -2.21 4.84
CA SER A 184 0.50 -0.90 4.80
C SER A 184 -0.36 -0.71 3.55
N ARG A 185 0.16 -1.09 2.38
CA ARG A 185 -0.58 -1.04 1.11
C ARG A 185 -1.81 -1.95 1.11
N LYS A 186 -1.71 -3.13 1.71
CA LYS A 186 -2.84 -4.05 1.90
C LYS A 186 -3.86 -3.56 2.95
N GLY A 187 -3.51 -2.52 3.70
CA GLY A 187 -4.39 -1.91 4.70
C GLY A 187 -4.59 -2.75 5.96
N TYR A 188 -3.76 -3.75 6.23
CA TYR A 188 -3.93 -4.65 7.37
C TYR A 188 -3.96 -3.90 8.70
N PHE A 189 -3.05 -2.95 8.88
CA PHE A 189 -3.03 -2.09 10.07
C PHE A 189 -4.33 -1.29 10.21
N LYS A 190 -4.78 -0.64 9.14
CA LYS A 190 -6.00 0.17 9.10
C LYS A 190 -7.23 -0.68 9.42
N ASN A 191 -7.33 -1.86 8.83
CA ASN A 191 -8.46 -2.78 9.03
C ASN A 191 -8.56 -3.28 10.47
N TYR A 192 -7.43 -3.51 11.15
CA TYR A 192 -7.42 -3.91 12.54
C TYR A 192 -7.94 -2.80 13.48
N ILE A 193 -7.59 -1.56 13.20
CA ILE A 193 -7.95 -0.41 14.05
C ILE A 193 -9.38 0.07 13.79
N LEU A 194 -9.82 0.06 12.52
CA LEU A 194 -11.06 0.70 12.11
C LEU A 194 -12.29 -0.10 12.56
N THR A 195 -13.08 0.46 13.46
CA THR A 195 -14.35 -0.11 13.94
C THR A 195 -15.53 0.67 13.43
N ASN A 196 -16.74 0.07 13.49
CA ASN A 196 -17.97 0.75 13.12
C ASN A 196 -18.25 1.95 14.02
N ASP A 197 -17.92 1.86 15.31
CA ASP A 197 -18.08 2.95 16.28
C ASP A 197 -17.19 4.13 15.92
N LEU A 198 -15.93 3.84 15.55
CA LEU A 198 -15.00 4.88 15.11
C LEU A 198 -15.46 5.53 13.81
N LYS A 199 -15.93 4.73 12.84
CA LYS A 199 -16.50 5.26 11.58
C LYS A 199 -17.69 6.18 11.86
N SER A 200 -18.61 5.76 12.72
CA SER A 200 -19.79 6.54 13.10
C SER A 200 -19.39 7.83 13.82
N TYR A 201 -18.46 7.75 14.76
CA TYR A 201 -17.95 8.91 15.49
C TYR A 201 -17.32 9.95 14.56
N LEU A 202 -16.50 9.49 13.61
CA LEU A 202 -15.87 10.36 12.62
C LEU A 202 -16.90 11.02 11.71
N GLY A 203 -17.95 10.28 11.32
CA GLY A 203 -19.03 10.79 10.47
C GLY A 203 -19.88 11.88 11.13
N THR A 204 -20.09 11.81 12.43
CA THR A 204 -21.04 12.69 13.13
C THR A 204 -20.37 13.74 14.02
N ASN A 205 -19.24 13.46 14.60
CA ASN A 205 -18.69 14.24 15.71
C ASN A 205 -17.26 14.75 15.54
N PHE A 206 -16.61 14.47 14.41
CA PHE A 206 -15.23 14.89 14.19
C PHE A 206 -15.05 16.42 14.08
N SER A 207 -16.14 17.17 14.00
CA SER A 207 -16.13 18.64 13.99
C SER A 207 -15.66 19.28 15.32
N GLY A 208 -15.25 18.48 16.29
CA GLY A 208 -14.77 18.95 17.60
C GLY A 208 -15.86 19.38 18.57
N LYS A 209 -17.14 19.21 18.23
CA LYS A 209 -18.24 19.57 19.13
C LYS A 209 -18.35 18.62 20.31
N VAL A 210 -18.00 17.37 20.14
CA VAL A 210 -18.00 16.36 21.21
C VAL A 210 -16.74 15.52 21.09
N PHE A 211 -15.79 15.72 22.00
CA PHE A 211 -14.56 14.95 22.07
C PHE A 211 -14.80 13.68 22.90
N ASN A 212 -14.83 12.53 22.24
CA ASN A 212 -14.92 11.24 22.92
C ASN A 212 -13.53 10.69 23.26
N LYS A 213 -12.97 11.16 24.37
CA LYS A 213 -11.64 10.74 24.84
C LYS A 213 -11.54 9.22 25.00
N LYS A 214 -12.57 8.58 25.56
CA LYS A 214 -12.56 7.11 25.78
C LYS A 214 -12.41 6.35 24.45
N LEU A 215 -13.21 6.73 23.46
CA LEU A 215 -13.15 6.09 22.14
C LEU A 215 -11.76 6.23 21.49
N ILE A 216 -11.16 7.41 21.57
CA ILE A 216 -9.82 7.67 21.06
C ILE A 216 -8.78 6.83 21.82
N ASP A 217 -8.83 6.83 23.15
CA ASP A 217 -7.91 6.04 23.96
C ASP A 217 -8.04 4.54 23.72
N ASP A 218 -9.24 4.03 23.51
CA ASP A 218 -9.47 2.62 23.17
C ASP A 218 -8.89 2.25 21.79
N HIS A 219 -8.92 3.18 20.83
CA HIS A 219 -8.30 2.94 19.52
C HIS A 219 -6.77 3.06 19.58
N LEU A 220 -6.21 3.96 20.39
CA LEU A 220 -4.77 4.02 20.62
C LEU A 220 -4.26 2.76 21.34
N LYS A 221 -5.05 2.17 22.25
CA LYS A 221 -4.73 0.86 22.82
C LYS A 221 -4.65 -0.23 21.77
N LYS A 222 -5.50 -0.19 20.74
CA LYS A 222 -5.41 -1.14 19.62
C LYS A 222 -4.13 -1.00 18.81
N TYR A 223 -3.60 0.22 18.66
CA TYR A 223 -2.25 0.40 18.10
C TYR A 223 -1.23 -0.37 18.92
N ASN A 224 -1.22 -0.18 20.24
CA ASN A 224 -0.29 -0.89 21.13
C ASN A 224 -0.51 -2.40 21.07
N GLN A 225 -1.75 -2.86 21.05
CA GLN A 225 -2.06 -4.28 20.94
C GLN A 225 -1.52 -4.88 19.64
N LEU A 226 -1.70 -4.19 18.50
CA LEU A 226 -1.18 -4.68 17.22
C LEU A 226 0.35 -4.70 17.22
N LEU A 227 0.98 -3.65 17.71
CA LEU A 227 2.42 -3.46 17.64
C LEU A 227 3.20 -4.30 18.68
N PHE A 228 2.62 -4.57 19.84
CA PHE A 228 3.36 -5.15 20.98
C PHE A 228 2.74 -6.43 21.55
N GLU A 229 1.52 -6.81 21.16
CA GLU A 229 0.84 -7.93 21.79
C GLU A 229 0.32 -8.99 20.82
N LYS A 230 -0.44 -8.58 19.79
CA LYS A 230 -1.15 -9.49 18.89
C LYS A 230 -0.49 -9.66 17.53
N GLY A 231 0.07 -8.57 16.98
CA GLY A 231 0.68 -8.59 15.66
C GLY A 231 -0.29 -8.88 14.52
N PHE A 232 0.26 -9.30 13.39
CA PHE A 232 -0.46 -9.66 12.18
C PHE A 232 -0.83 -11.15 12.20
N ASN A 233 -1.92 -11.51 11.54
CA ASN A 233 -2.33 -12.91 11.49
C ASN A 233 -1.52 -13.72 10.44
N PHE A 234 -1.66 -15.03 10.51
CA PHE A 234 -0.96 -15.96 9.64
C PHE A 234 -1.22 -15.73 8.15
N GLN A 235 -2.47 -15.46 7.78
CA GLN A 235 -2.86 -15.24 6.39
C GLN A 235 -2.23 -13.94 5.84
N GLU A 236 -2.26 -12.87 6.63
CA GLU A 236 -1.65 -11.59 6.27
C GLU A 236 -0.14 -11.74 6.06
N GLN A 237 0.53 -12.47 6.96
CA GLN A 237 1.97 -12.72 6.82
C GLN A 237 2.29 -13.59 5.61
N PHE A 238 1.48 -14.64 5.37
CA PHE A 238 1.65 -15.49 4.20
C PHE A 238 1.53 -14.69 2.89
N GLU A 239 0.52 -13.84 2.78
CA GLU A 239 0.30 -13.00 1.60
C GLU A 239 1.45 -12.02 1.36
N VAL A 240 1.96 -11.40 2.42
CA VAL A 240 3.13 -10.50 2.34
C VAL A 240 4.37 -11.28 1.89
N THR A 241 4.64 -12.43 2.52
CA THR A 241 5.80 -13.27 2.17
C THR A 241 5.75 -13.73 0.73
N LYS A 242 4.56 -14.09 0.22
CA LYS A 242 4.37 -14.45 -1.19
C LYS A 242 4.60 -13.29 -2.14
N GLU A 243 4.13 -12.11 -1.79
CA GLU A 243 4.36 -10.90 -2.59
C GLU A 243 5.84 -10.54 -2.62
N MET A 244 6.54 -10.60 -1.49
CA MET A 244 7.99 -10.45 -1.41
C MET A 244 8.72 -11.44 -2.32
N ASP A 245 8.34 -12.73 -2.27
CA ASP A 245 8.92 -13.77 -3.11
C ASP A 245 8.81 -13.44 -4.61
N VAL A 246 7.62 -13.04 -5.06
CA VAL A 246 7.38 -12.67 -6.46
C VAL A 246 8.21 -11.47 -6.88
N MET A 247 8.29 -10.44 -6.03
CA MET A 247 8.98 -9.19 -6.34
C MET A 247 10.50 -9.36 -6.33
N LEU A 248 11.05 -10.13 -5.39
CA LEU A 248 12.49 -10.22 -5.18
C LEU A 248 13.17 -11.31 -6.00
N LYS A 249 12.44 -12.31 -6.50
CA LYS A 249 13.02 -13.42 -7.29
C LYS A 249 13.76 -13.02 -8.57
N ASN A 250 13.44 -11.86 -9.10
CA ASN A 250 14.12 -11.34 -10.30
C ASN A 250 15.57 -10.91 -10.00
N ASP A 251 15.90 -10.64 -8.73
CA ASP A 251 17.25 -10.37 -8.25
C ASP A 251 17.63 -11.39 -7.19
N LEU A 252 18.33 -12.44 -7.60
CA LEU A 252 18.73 -13.53 -6.70
C LEU A 252 19.61 -13.06 -5.53
N LYS A 253 20.36 -11.97 -5.69
CA LYS A 253 21.19 -11.42 -4.62
C LYS A 253 20.31 -10.82 -3.53
N ILE A 254 19.33 -10.01 -3.92
CA ILE A 254 18.38 -9.41 -2.98
C ILE A 254 17.51 -10.49 -2.35
N TRP A 255 17.04 -11.45 -3.14
CA TRP A 255 16.24 -12.56 -2.63
C TRP A 255 17.00 -13.42 -1.61
N ASN A 256 18.26 -13.76 -1.87
CA ASN A 256 19.10 -14.47 -0.90
C ASN A 256 19.36 -13.65 0.38
N THR A 257 19.52 -12.32 0.24
CA THR A 257 19.64 -11.42 1.39
C THR A 257 18.37 -11.45 2.24
N TYR A 258 17.20 -11.51 1.62
CA TYR A 258 15.93 -11.65 2.31
C TYR A 258 15.83 -12.96 3.10
N LEU A 259 16.21 -14.08 2.49
CA LEU A 259 16.27 -15.39 3.19
C LEU A 259 17.24 -15.35 4.38
N THR A 260 18.40 -14.73 4.19
CA THR A 260 19.41 -14.57 5.25
C THR A 260 18.87 -13.73 6.41
N MET A 261 18.19 -12.64 6.12
CA MET A 261 17.55 -11.78 7.13
C MET A 261 16.51 -12.57 7.96
N ILE A 262 15.60 -13.29 7.29
CA ILE A 262 14.61 -14.11 8.00
C ILE A 262 15.32 -15.17 8.86
N GLY A 263 16.37 -15.80 8.35
CA GLY A 263 17.19 -16.78 9.09
C GLY A 263 17.86 -16.20 10.34
N LYS A 264 18.38 -14.97 10.27
CA LYS A 264 18.92 -14.25 11.42
C LYS A 264 17.85 -14.02 12.49
N ILE A 265 16.65 -13.60 12.09
CA ILE A 265 15.53 -13.38 13.01
C ILE A 265 15.10 -14.70 13.65
N ASP A 266 14.95 -15.77 12.86
CA ASP A 266 14.59 -17.11 13.35
C ASP A 266 15.59 -17.63 14.38
N ASN A 267 16.88 -17.50 14.10
CA ASN A 267 17.95 -17.90 15.02
C ASN A 267 17.92 -17.09 16.33
N LEU A 268 17.67 -15.78 16.24
CA LEU A 268 17.58 -14.95 17.44
C LEU A 268 16.41 -15.39 18.33
N ILE A 269 15.25 -15.64 17.73
CA ILE A 269 14.04 -16.04 18.46
C ILE A 269 14.23 -17.41 19.11
N LYS A 270 14.86 -18.35 18.41
CA LYS A 270 15.11 -19.71 18.95
C LYS A 270 16.10 -19.73 20.09
N ASN A 271 17.10 -18.86 20.04
CA ASN A 271 18.20 -18.83 21.00
C ASN A 271 18.03 -17.84 22.16
N ASN A 272 17.01 -16.99 22.14
CA ASN A 272 16.81 -15.95 23.13
C ASN A 272 15.34 -15.81 23.55
N GLU A 273 15.07 -16.19 24.82
CA GLU A 273 13.73 -16.12 25.40
C GLU A 273 13.10 -14.72 25.34
N LEU A 274 13.89 -13.65 25.44
CA LEU A 274 13.40 -12.27 25.41
C LEU A 274 12.71 -11.95 24.09
N TYR A 275 13.09 -12.64 23.02
CA TYR A 275 12.60 -12.34 21.66
C TYR A 275 11.55 -13.33 21.14
N LYS A 276 11.17 -14.34 21.93
CA LYS A 276 10.13 -15.31 21.53
C LYS A 276 8.79 -14.66 21.20
N LYS A 277 8.51 -13.54 21.85
CA LYS A 277 7.29 -12.75 21.60
C LYS A 277 7.15 -12.30 20.14
N TYR A 278 8.27 -12.13 19.43
CA TYR A 278 8.24 -11.76 18.00
C TYR A 278 7.41 -12.75 17.17
N ALA A 279 7.49 -14.04 17.45
CA ALA A 279 6.73 -15.06 16.72
C ALA A 279 5.19 -14.95 16.92
N HIS A 280 4.74 -14.21 17.94
CA HIS A 280 3.34 -13.88 18.12
C HIS A 280 2.93 -12.63 17.32
N LEU A 281 3.85 -11.68 17.16
CA LEU A 281 3.61 -10.45 16.42
C LEU A 281 3.69 -10.66 14.90
N TYR A 282 4.65 -11.48 14.49
CA TYR A 282 4.90 -11.84 13.09
C TYR A 282 5.00 -13.37 13.03
N PRO A 283 4.03 -14.02 12.36
CA PRO A 283 4.03 -15.47 12.28
C PRO A 283 5.38 -16.02 11.85
N SER A 284 5.77 -17.06 12.53
CA SER A 284 7.09 -17.69 12.60
C SER A 284 7.99 -17.46 11.38
N PRO A 285 9.19 -16.88 11.54
CA PRO A 285 10.18 -16.79 10.47
C PRO A 285 10.55 -18.15 9.86
N GLU A 286 10.50 -19.22 10.65
CA GLU A 286 10.67 -20.59 10.17
C GLU A 286 9.61 -20.98 9.13
N LEU A 287 8.35 -20.61 9.36
CA LEU A 287 7.28 -20.82 8.38
C LEU A 287 7.49 -19.99 7.12
N GLN A 288 7.92 -18.74 7.27
CA GLN A 288 8.27 -17.91 6.10
C GLN A 288 9.35 -18.58 5.25
N LEU A 289 10.43 -19.07 5.87
CA LEU A 289 11.49 -19.80 5.18
C LEU A 289 10.96 -21.06 4.48
N ASN A 290 10.03 -21.79 5.11
CA ASN A 290 9.43 -22.97 4.51
C ASN A 290 8.54 -22.65 3.31
N TRP A 291 7.85 -21.50 3.31
CA TRP A 291 7.05 -21.04 2.17
C TRP A 291 7.91 -20.59 1.00
N LEU A 292 9.12 -20.11 1.26
CA LEU A 292 10.06 -19.57 0.27
C LEU A 292 10.95 -20.66 -0.33
N LYS A 293 11.13 -21.80 0.35
CA LYS A 293 11.89 -22.92 -0.19
C LYS A 293 11.31 -23.37 -1.52
N PRO A 294 12.14 -23.60 -2.55
CA PRO A 294 11.66 -24.18 -3.78
C PRO A 294 11.05 -25.54 -3.45
N LYS A 295 9.82 -25.77 -3.92
CA LYS A 295 9.21 -27.11 -3.84
C LYS A 295 10.05 -28.00 -4.75
N VAL A 296 10.90 -28.82 -4.17
CA VAL A 296 11.61 -29.89 -4.92
C VAL A 296 10.51 -30.80 -5.44
N PRO A 297 10.43 -31.06 -6.76
CA PRO A 297 9.52 -32.08 -7.25
C PRO A 297 9.90 -33.39 -6.56
N ILE A 298 8.97 -34.05 -5.90
CA ILE A 298 9.15 -35.43 -5.47
C ILE A 298 9.17 -36.24 -6.77
N LEU A 299 10.35 -36.62 -7.19
CA LEU A 299 10.57 -37.53 -8.33
C LEU A 299 10.17 -38.94 -7.92
#